data_25e8dcc6216a5d49e813d23f8846d6ff
#
_entry.id   25e8dcc6216a5d49e813d23f8846d6ff
#
_cell.length_a   1.000
_cell.length_b   1.000
_cell.length_c   1.000
_cell.angle_alpha   90.00
_cell.angle_beta   90.00
_cell.angle_gamma   90.00
#
_symmetry.space_group_name_H-M   'P 1'
#
loop_
_entity.id
_entity.type
_entity.pdbx_description
1 polymer ?
#
loop_
_entity_poly.entity_id
_entity_poly.type
_entity_poly.pdbx_seq_one_letter_code
_entity_poly.pdbx_strand_id
1 'polypeptide(L)'
;VYEIGRVFRNEGVDARHNPEFTLMELYQAYTDYYGMMDLTENMFRHVAQEVCGTTCVPYGDVMIDLGKPFERMTMIDAVKKYSGVDFSQVATTEEAKALADEHHIEYEARHKRGDILNLFFEEYVEEHLIQPTFIMDHPIEISPLTKKKPENPDYVERFELFITGREMCNAYSELN
;
A
#
# COMPACT_ATOMS: atom_id res chain seq x y z
N VAL A 1 -21.21 -3.03 -4.57
CA VAL A 1 -21.38 -4.47 -4.28
C VAL A 1 -20.24 -4.88 -3.36
N TYR A 2 -20.52 -5.72 -2.35
CA TYR A 2 -19.48 -6.25 -1.47
C TYR A 2 -19.76 -7.70 -1.11
N GLU A 3 -18.70 -8.42 -0.76
CA GLU A 3 -18.73 -9.78 -0.22
C GLU A 3 -17.77 -9.88 0.97
N ILE A 4 -18.15 -10.64 1.99
CA ILE A 4 -17.29 -11.01 3.10
C ILE A 4 -17.27 -12.54 3.17
N GLY A 5 -16.12 -13.14 2.95
CA GLY A 5 -16.00 -14.58 2.85
C GLY A 5 -14.64 -15.13 3.24
N ARG A 6 -14.58 -16.45 3.37
CA ARG A 6 -13.31 -17.16 3.55
C ARG A 6 -12.64 -17.37 2.22
N VAL A 7 -11.37 -17.06 2.16
CA VAL A 7 -10.52 -17.27 0.99
C VAL A 7 -9.34 -18.16 1.34
N PHE A 8 -8.83 -18.85 0.32
CA PHE A 8 -7.72 -19.78 0.45
C PHE A 8 -6.63 -19.41 -0.53
N ARG A 9 -5.40 -19.23 -0.03
CA ARG A 9 -4.21 -18.99 -0.86
C ARG A 9 -3.12 -19.97 -0.48
N ASN A 10 -2.42 -20.51 -1.48
CA ASN A 10 -1.29 -21.42 -1.27
C ASN A 10 -0.03 -20.61 -0.89
N GLU A 11 -0.08 -19.98 0.26
CA GLU A 11 1.01 -19.21 0.84
C GLU A 11 1.64 -20.02 2.00
N GLY A 12 2.89 -19.71 2.33
CA GLY A 12 3.52 -20.24 3.53
C GLY A 12 2.79 -19.74 4.81
N VAL A 13 2.90 -20.48 5.89
CA VAL A 13 2.41 -20.03 7.19
C VAL A 13 3.51 -19.24 7.89
N ASP A 14 3.25 -17.96 8.18
CA ASP A 14 4.12 -17.10 8.97
C ASP A 14 3.31 -16.25 9.97
N ALA A 15 3.95 -15.27 10.59
CA ALA A 15 3.29 -14.40 11.57
C ALA A 15 2.23 -13.46 10.94
N ARG A 16 2.23 -13.29 9.62
CA ARG A 16 1.34 -12.38 8.87
C ARG A 16 0.41 -13.12 7.91
N HIS A 17 0.75 -14.35 7.49
CA HIS A 17 0.04 -15.11 6.46
C HIS A 17 -0.49 -16.43 6.99
N ASN A 18 -1.77 -16.70 6.72
CA ASN A 18 -2.43 -17.97 6.92
C ASN A 18 -3.07 -18.41 5.60
N PRO A 19 -2.96 -19.68 5.17
CA PRO A 19 -3.58 -20.16 3.93
C PRO A 19 -5.10 -19.99 3.87
N GLU A 20 -5.77 -19.95 5.01
CA GLU A 20 -7.19 -19.61 5.14
C GLU A 20 -7.34 -18.30 5.90
N PHE A 21 -8.05 -17.33 5.34
CA PHE A 21 -8.35 -16.06 6.00
C PHE A 21 -9.69 -15.49 5.50
N THR A 22 -10.26 -14.57 6.28
CA THR A 22 -11.48 -13.85 5.89
C THR A 22 -11.10 -12.56 5.19
N LEU A 23 -11.66 -12.35 4.01
CA LEU A 23 -11.48 -11.16 3.20
C LEU A 23 -12.82 -10.48 2.97
N MET A 24 -12.83 -9.15 3.01
CA MET A 24 -13.90 -8.32 2.48
C MET A 24 -13.46 -7.77 1.13
N GLU A 25 -14.23 -8.06 0.10
CA GLU A 25 -14.06 -7.43 -1.22
C GLU A 25 -15.23 -6.51 -1.51
N LEU A 26 -14.97 -5.37 -2.12
CA LEU A 26 -16.01 -4.45 -2.52
C LEU A 26 -15.68 -3.76 -3.85
N TYR A 27 -16.72 -3.44 -4.61
CA TYR A 27 -16.63 -2.80 -5.91
C TYR A 27 -17.64 -1.66 -5.99
N GLN A 28 -17.20 -0.51 -6.48
CA GLN A 28 -18.03 0.66 -6.69
C GLN A 28 -17.86 1.20 -8.10
N ALA A 29 -18.96 1.37 -8.82
CA ALA A 29 -18.97 2.00 -10.13
C ALA A 29 -19.02 3.53 -10.01
N TYR A 30 -18.62 4.23 -11.07
CA TYR A 30 -18.67 5.69 -11.18
C TYR A 30 -17.85 6.43 -10.12
N THR A 31 -16.74 5.84 -9.70
CA THR A 31 -15.76 6.42 -8.81
C THR A 31 -14.35 6.11 -9.31
N ASP A 32 -13.35 6.66 -8.66
CA ASP A 32 -11.94 6.38 -8.87
C ASP A 32 -11.28 5.88 -7.56
N TYR A 33 -9.98 5.66 -7.60
CA TYR A 33 -9.26 5.20 -6.41
C TYR A 33 -9.22 6.23 -5.28
N TYR A 34 -9.39 7.54 -5.56
CA TYR A 34 -9.56 8.56 -4.52
C TYR A 34 -10.87 8.40 -3.76
N GLY A 35 -11.97 8.19 -4.48
CA GLY A 35 -13.27 7.90 -3.86
C GLY A 35 -13.25 6.61 -3.05
N MET A 36 -12.47 5.60 -3.47
CA MET A 36 -12.27 4.37 -2.71
C MET A 36 -11.43 4.59 -1.45
N MET A 37 -10.46 5.50 -1.44
CA MET A 37 -9.75 5.92 -0.23
C MET A 37 -10.71 6.57 0.77
N ASP A 38 -11.57 7.49 0.30
CA ASP A 38 -12.57 8.14 1.15
C ASP A 38 -13.55 7.12 1.76
N LEU A 39 -14.00 6.16 0.96
CA LEU A 39 -14.85 5.08 1.42
C LEU A 39 -14.15 4.23 2.49
N THR A 40 -12.91 3.84 2.24
CA THR A 40 -12.10 3.02 3.16
C THR A 40 -11.87 3.75 4.47
N GLU A 41 -11.43 5.00 4.44
CA GLU A 41 -11.23 5.83 5.62
C GLU A 41 -12.51 5.94 6.47
N ASN A 42 -13.64 6.24 5.82
CA ASN A 42 -14.92 6.35 6.50
C ASN A 42 -15.40 5.00 7.08
N MET A 43 -15.15 3.90 6.38
CA MET A 43 -15.47 2.55 6.85
C MET A 43 -14.69 2.19 8.11
N PHE A 44 -13.38 2.40 8.13
CA PHE A 44 -12.54 2.15 9.33
C PHE A 44 -12.99 3.01 10.51
N ARG A 45 -13.26 4.28 10.28
CA ARG A 45 -13.76 5.20 11.30
C ARG A 45 -15.12 4.77 11.86
N HIS A 46 -16.06 4.40 10.99
CA HIS A 46 -17.38 3.94 11.38
C HIS A 46 -17.30 2.63 12.20
N VAL A 47 -16.55 1.64 11.72
CA VAL A 47 -16.40 0.36 12.43
C VAL A 47 -15.76 0.56 13.80
N ALA A 48 -14.72 1.40 13.92
CA ALA A 48 -14.10 1.71 15.22
C ALA A 48 -15.11 2.34 16.17
N GLN A 49 -15.91 3.30 15.71
CA GLN A 49 -16.92 3.94 16.53
C GLN A 49 -18.01 2.96 16.98
N GLU A 50 -18.50 2.11 16.08
CA GLU A 50 -19.57 1.15 16.41
C GLU A 50 -19.09 0.02 17.32
N VAL A 51 -17.88 -0.48 17.12
CA VAL A 51 -17.37 -1.63 17.88
C VAL A 51 -16.69 -1.22 19.18
N CYS A 52 -15.90 -0.15 19.15
CA CYS A 52 -15.07 0.27 20.29
C CYS A 52 -15.67 1.48 21.03
N GLY A 53 -16.70 2.14 20.48
CA GLY A 53 -17.27 3.37 21.03
C GLY A 53 -16.35 4.59 20.90
N THR A 54 -15.24 4.47 20.18
CA THR A 54 -14.24 5.52 19.98
C THR A 54 -13.47 5.30 18.68
N THR A 55 -12.97 6.37 18.08
CA THR A 55 -12.07 6.31 16.92
C THR A 55 -10.59 6.25 17.30
N CYS A 56 -10.25 6.46 18.57
CA CYS A 56 -8.90 6.26 19.10
C CYS A 56 -8.82 4.88 19.75
N VAL A 57 -8.15 3.93 19.10
CA VAL A 57 -8.08 2.54 19.55
C VAL A 57 -6.65 2.16 19.94
N PRO A 58 -6.47 1.45 21.07
CA PRO A 58 -5.15 0.96 21.46
C PRO A 58 -4.76 -0.26 20.63
N TYR A 59 -3.49 -0.31 20.22
CA TYR A 59 -2.88 -1.48 19.59
C TYR A 59 -1.48 -1.70 20.17
N GLY A 60 -1.34 -2.69 21.03
CA GLY A 60 -0.13 -2.85 21.84
C GLY A 60 0.14 -1.60 22.67
N ASP A 61 1.34 -1.03 22.52
CA ASP A 61 1.78 0.15 23.24
C ASP A 61 1.47 1.49 22.52
N VAL A 62 0.79 1.42 21.36
CA VAL A 62 0.46 2.61 20.57
C VAL A 62 -1.03 2.87 20.52
N MET A 63 -1.41 4.15 20.40
CA MET A 63 -2.77 4.60 20.15
C MET A 63 -2.91 4.90 18.66
N ILE A 64 -3.88 4.27 18.01
CA ILE A 64 -4.21 4.51 16.60
C ILE A 64 -5.41 5.45 16.54
N ASP A 65 -5.23 6.61 15.90
CA ASP A 65 -6.27 7.63 15.75
C ASP A 65 -6.94 7.53 14.37
N LEU A 66 -8.04 6.77 14.32
CA LEU A 66 -8.86 6.63 13.12
C LEU A 66 -9.83 7.82 12.90
N GLY A 67 -9.88 8.77 13.85
CA GLY A 67 -10.73 9.95 13.76
C GLY A 67 -10.14 11.06 12.92
N LYS A 68 -8.82 11.13 12.81
CA LYS A 68 -8.11 12.09 11.96
C LYS A 68 -8.14 11.66 10.49
N PRO A 69 -7.97 12.60 9.55
CA PRO A 69 -7.71 12.26 8.15
C PRO A 69 -6.48 11.35 8.04
N PHE A 70 -6.62 10.27 7.25
CA PHE A 70 -5.50 9.38 6.99
C PHE A 70 -4.48 10.07 6.08
N GLU A 71 -3.19 9.89 6.36
CA GLU A 71 -2.13 10.43 5.51
C GLU A 71 -2.19 9.78 4.12
N ARG A 72 -1.93 10.55 3.07
CA ARG A 72 -1.87 10.06 1.68
C ARG A 72 -0.53 10.42 1.09
N MET A 73 0.26 9.43 0.74
CA MET A 73 1.59 9.60 0.15
C MET A 73 1.73 8.75 -1.11
N THR A 74 2.42 9.25 -2.12
CA THR A 74 2.87 8.39 -3.22
C THR A 74 3.99 7.47 -2.73
N MET A 75 4.16 6.31 -3.37
CA MET A 75 5.26 5.40 -3.02
C MET A 75 6.62 6.08 -3.15
N ILE A 76 6.83 6.92 -4.18
CA ILE A 76 8.07 7.70 -4.36
C ILE A 76 8.30 8.65 -3.19
N ASP A 77 7.28 9.41 -2.78
CA ASP A 77 7.41 10.37 -1.69
C ASP A 77 7.68 9.67 -0.36
N ALA A 78 7.05 8.52 -0.15
CA ALA A 78 7.28 7.70 1.02
C ALA A 78 8.73 7.18 1.07
N VAL A 79 9.23 6.60 -0.02
CA VAL A 79 10.63 6.15 -0.11
C VAL A 79 11.59 7.32 0.09
N LYS A 80 11.36 8.47 -0.56
CA LYS A 80 12.17 9.66 -0.37
C LYS A 80 12.19 10.15 1.09
N LYS A 81 11.04 10.15 1.75
CA LYS A 81 10.89 10.59 3.15
C LYS A 81 11.72 9.73 4.12
N TYR A 82 11.71 8.42 3.95
CA TYR A 82 12.30 7.49 4.92
C TYR A 82 13.70 6.99 4.55
N SER A 83 14.02 6.84 3.26
CA SER A 83 15.36 6.42 2.82
C SER A 83 16.27 7.58 2.39
N GLY A 84 15.70 8.74 2.05
CA GLY A 84 16.42 9.85 1.44
C GLY A 84 16.62 9.71 -0.07
N VAL A 85 16.28 8.57 -0.67
CA VAL A 85 16.46 8.30 -2.10
C VAL A 85 15.29 8.81 -2.90
N ASP A 86 15.54 9.69 -3.87
CA ASP A 86 14.52 10.27 -4.74
C ASP A 86 14.39 9.52 -6.06
N PHE A 87 13.47 8.55 -6.10
CA PHE A 87 13.20 7.77 -7.32
C PHE A 87 12.62 8.58 -8.48
N SER A 88 12.19 9.81 -8.27
CA SER A 88 11.81 10.69 -9.38
C SER A 88 13.01 11.07 -10.27
N GLN A 89 14.22 10.96 -9.75
CA GLN A 89 15.48 11.23 -10.44
C GLN A 89 16.11 9.96 -11.03
N VAL A 90 15.55 8.79 -10.76
CA VAL A 90 16.03 7.49 -11.23
C VAL A 90 15.29 7.13 -12.52
N ALA A 91 15.97 7.18 -13.66
CA ALA A 91 15.32 7.00 -14.97
C ALA A 91 15.36 5.54 -15.47
N THR A 92 16.42 4.80 -15.11
CA THR A 92 16.70 3.48 -15.68
C THR A 92 16.70 2.38 -14.62
N THR A 93 16.57 1.14 -15.08
CA THR A 93 16.70 -0.06 -14.23
C THR A 93 18.13 -0.19 -13.68
N GLU A 94 19.12 0.17 -14.48
CA GLU A 94 20.53 0.10 -14.10
C GLU A 94 20.85 1.08 -12.96
N GLU A 95 20.33 2.31 -13.04
CA GLU A 95 20.46 3.30 -11.96
C GLU A 95 19.77 2.82 -10.68
N ALA A 96 18.56 2.23 -10.80
CA ALA A 96 17.84 1.69 -9.65
C ALA A 96 18.62 0.54 -8.99
N LYS A 97 19.17 -0.38 -9.78
CA LYS A 97 20.00 -1.48 -9.28
C LYS A 97 21.28 -0.99 -8.61
N ALA A 98 21.94 0.03 -9.17
CA ALA A 98 23.12 0.63 -8.55
C ALA A 98 22.79 1.22 -7.16
N LEU A 99 21.62 1.86 -7.00
CA LEU A 99 21.14 2.32 -5.69
C LEU A 99 20.85 1.16 -4.74
N ALA A 100 20.24 0.08 -5.22
CA ALA A 100 20.00 -1.10 -4.40
C ALA A 100 21.32 -1.71 -3.90
N ASP A 101 22.35 -1.80 -4.76
CA ASP A 101 23.70 -2.24 -4.38
C ASP A 101 24.32 -1.32 -3.30
N GLU A 102 24.22 0.01 -3.47
CA GLU A 102 24.71 1.00 -2.50
C GLU A 102 24.03 0.86 -1.14
N HIS A 103 22.72 0.56 -1.14
CA HIS A 103 21.91 0.39 0.06
C HIS A 103 21.87 -1.04 0.59
N HIS A 104 22.61 -1.98 -0.01
CA HIS A 104 22.64 -3.40 0.36
C HIS A 104 21.28 -4.11 0.30
N ILE A 105 20.42 -3.68 -0.62
CA ILE A 105 19.13 -4.31 -0.88
C ILE A 105 19.32 -5.43 -1.91
N GLU A 106 18.94 -6.64 -1.53
CA GLU A 106 19.00 -7.80 -2.44
C GLU A 106 17.90 -7.72 -3.50
N TYR A 107 18.24 -8.03 -4.74
CA TYR A 107 17.28 -8.07 -5.85
C TYR A 107 17.60 -9.20 -6.84
N GLU A 108 16.60 -9.58 -7.63
CA GLU A 108 16.76 -10.58 -8.69
C GLU A 108 17.14 -9.92 -10.02
N ALA A 109 17.80 -10.68 -10.91
CA ALA A 109 18.22 -10.19 -12.23
C ALA A 109 17.05 -9.66 -13.09
N ARG A 110 15.85 -10.26 -12.92
CA ARG A 110 14.62 -9.86 -13.62
C ARG A 110 14.00 -8.56 -13.14
N HIS A 111 14.33 -8.09 -11.95
CA HIS A 111 13.77 -6.88 -11.39
C HIS A 111 14.08 -5.64 -12.22
N LYS A 112 13.08 -4.83 -12.45
CA LYS A 112 13.12 -3.55 -13.14
C LYS A 112 13.09 -2.40 -12.13
N ARG A 113 13.08 -1.17 -12.63
CA ARG A 113 13.07 0.05 -11.82
C ARG A 113 11.94 0.06 -10.76
N GLY A 114 10.72 -0.29 -11.17
CA GLY A 114 9.56 -0.29 -10.25
C GLY A 114 9.63 -1.40 -9.20
N ASP A 115 10.17 -2.57 -9.54
CA ASP A 115 10.42 -3.63 -8.55
C ASP A 115 11.44 -3.17 -7.49
N ILE A 116 12.49 -2.48 -7.91
CA ILE A 116 13.51 -1.94 -6.98
C ILE A 116 12.91 -0.85 -6.08
N LEU A 117 12.07 0.05 -6.62
CA LEU A 117 11.32 1.03 -5.82
C LEU A 117 10.50 0.34 -4.73
N ASN A 118 9.84 -0.76 -5.05
CA ASN A 118 9.07 -1.55 -4.08
C ASN A 118 9.98 -2.16 -3.00
N LEU A 119 11.14 -2.69 -3.36
CA LEU A 119 12.10 -3.20 -2.37
C LEU A 119 12.60 -2.11 -1.40
N PHE A 120 12.82 -0.89 -1.90
CA PHE A 120 13.12 0.26 -1.04
C PHE A 120 11.95 0.61 -0.12
N PHE A 121 10.73 0.50 -0.60
CA PHE A 121 9.54 0.72 0.22
C PHE A 121 9.44 -0.33 1.34
N GLU A 122 9.58 -1.61 1.03
CA GLU A 122 9.56 -2.70 2.01
C GLU A 122 10.64 -2.53 3.08
N GLU A 123 11.87 -2.15 2.69
CA GLU A 123 13.01 -2.04 3.60
C GLU A 123 12.94 -0.78 4.50
N TYR A 124 12.53 0.37 3.95
CA TYR A 124 12.67 1.65 4.65
C TYR A 124 11.36 2.28 5.11
N VAL A 125 10.21 1.86 4.60
CA VAL A 125 8.95 2.58 4.80
C VAL A 125 7.96 1.82 5.65
N GLU A 126 7.67 0.56 5.34
CA GLU A 126 6.55 -0.18 5.93
C GLU A 126 6.51 -0.12 7.45
N GLU A 127 7.65 -0.39 8.12
CA GLU A 127 7.72 -0.42 9.58
C GLU A 127 7.45 0.93 10.24
N HIS A 128 7.59 2.03 9.50
CA HIS A 128 7.36 3.39 10.00
C HIS A 128 5.90 3.86 9.85
N LEU A 129 5.06 3.13 9.12
CA LEU A 129 3.66 3.48 8.89
C LEU A 129 2.77 3.05 10.07
N ILE A 130 2.91 3.72 11.21
CA ILE A 130 2.21 3.37 12.45
C ILE A 130 0.77 3.88 12.42
N GLN A 131 0.56 5.17 12.12
CA GLN A 131 -0.77 5.75 11.96
C GLN A 131 -1.33 5.44 10.55
N PRO A 132 -2.67 5.45 10.40
CA PRO A 132 -3.28 5.14 9.11
C PRO A 132 -2.73 5.98 7.95
N THR A 133 -2.12 5.32 6.99
CA THR A 133 -1.47 5.96 5.84
C THR A 133 -1.79 5.20 4.56
N PHE A 134 -2.34 5.91 3.58
CA PHE A 134 -2.48 5.40 2.22
C PHE A 134 -1.19 5.62 1.44
N ILE A 135 -0.65 4.54 0.89
CA ILE A 135 0.45 4.57 -0.08
C ILE A 135 -0.16 4.41 -1.47
N MET A 136 0.06 5.40 -2.33
CA MET A 136 -0.57 5.54 -3.63
C MET A 136 0.46 5.44 -4.76
N ASP A 137 -0.05 5.30 -5.99
CA ASP A 137 0.76 5.40 -7.20
C ASP A 137 1.89 4.36 -7.24
N HIS A 138 1.47 3.10 -7.14
CA HIS A 138 2.38 1.97 -7.25
C HIS A 138 2.97 1.86 -8.67
N PRO A 139 4.22 1.42 -8.83
CA PRO A 139 4.81 1.21 -10.15
C PRO A 139 4.09 0.10 -10.93
N ILE A 140 4.01 0.28 -12.26
CA ILE A 140 3.31 -0.66 -13.16
C ILE A 140 3.90 -2.08 -13.10
N GLU A 141 5.19 -2.23 -12.82
CA GLU A 141 5.88 -3.51 -12.76
C GLU A 141 5.28 -4.45 -11.71
N ILE A 142 4.85 -3.90 -10.56
CA ILE A 142 4.22 -4.70 -9.49
C ILE A 142 2.70 -4.72 -9.56
N SER A 143 2.09 -4.00 -10.52
CA SER A 143 0.63 -3.89 -10.66
C SER A 143 0.19 -3.86 -12.13
N PRO A 144 0.59 -4.84 -12.95
CA PRO A 144 0.42 -4.78 -14.42
C PRO A 144 -1.03 -4.86 -14.88
N LEU A 145 -1.96 -5.31 -14.04
CA LEU A 145 -3.39 -5.47 -14.37
C LEU A 145 -4.26 -4.30 -13.87
N THR A 146 -3.63 -3.23 -13.39
CA THR A 146 -4.30 -2.06 -12.87
C THR A 146 -4.28 -0.92 -13.90
N LYS A 147 -5.28 -0.05 -13.84
CA LYS A 147 -5.38 1.11 -14.73
C LYS A 147 -4.19 2.06 -14.52
N LYS A 148 -3.50 2.39 -15.60
CA LYS A 148 -2.37 3.33 -15.59
C LYS A 148 -2.87 4.76 -15.33
N LYS A 149 -2.03 5.54 -14.66
CA LYS A 149 -2.28 6.98 -14.50
C LYS A 149 -2.11 7.69 -15.85
N PRO A 150 -3.08 8.50 -16.28
CA PRO A 150 -2.99 9.20 -17.56
C PRO A 150 -1.79 10.15 -17.67
N GLU A 151 -1.43 10.80 -16.56
CA GLU A 151 -0.35 11.78 -16.50
C GLU A 151 1.04 11.14 -16.40
N ASN A 152 1.12 9.90 -15.91
CA ASN A 152 2.37 9.15 -15.79
C ASN A 152 2.12 7.64 -15.83
N PRO A 153 2.19 7.01 -17.01
CA PRO A 153 1.83 5.60 -17.21
C PRO A 153 2.82 4.59 -16.61
N ASP A 154 3.92 5.04 -16.02
CA ASP A 154 4.82 4.20 -15.23
C ASP A 154 4.23 3.85 -13.85
N TYR A 155 3.17 4.55 -13.46
CA TYR A 155 2.43 4.34 -12.23
C TYR A 155 0.96 4.02 -12.51
N VAL A 156 0.32 3.39 -11.53
CA VAL A 156 -1.08 2.95 -11.64
C VAL A 156 -1.96 3.60 -10.59
N GLU A 157 -3.26 3.66 -10.87
CA GLU A 157 -4.32 4.09 -9.94
C GLU A 157 -4.58 3.00 -8.91
N ARG A 158 -3.63 2.81 -7.96
CA ARG A 158 -3.69 1.84 -6.86
C ARG A 158 -3.26 2.49 -5.57
N PHE A 159 -3.86 2.05 -4.47
CA PHE A 159 -3.38 2.35 -3.13
C PHE A 159 -3.38 1.13 -2.23
N GLU A 160 -2.55 1.15 -1.23
CA GLU A 160 -2.60 0.28 -0.06
C GLU A 160 -2.74 1.12 1.21
N LEU A 161 -3.55 0.65 2.16
CA LEU A 161 -3.65 1.26 3.48
C LEU A 161 -2.77 0.51 4.45
N PHE A 162 -1.86 1.23 5.09
CA PHE A 162 -1.01 0.70 6.16
C PHE A 162 -1.44 1.24 7.53
N ILE A 163 -1.48 0.36 8.52
CA ILE A 163 -1.64 0.70 9.94
C ILE A 163 -0.70 -0.22 10.72
N THR A 164 0.13 0.33 11.59
CA THR A 164 1.12 -0.42 12.40
C THR A 164 2.08 -1.28 11.57
N GLY A 165 2.52 -0.76 10.40
CA GLY A 165 3.42 -1.47 9.49
C GLY A 165 2.78 -2.70 8.82
N ARG A 166 1.44 -2.73 8.71
CA ARG A 166 0.71 -3.84 8.09
C ARG A 166 -0.25 -3.31 7.03
N GLU A 167 -0.26 -3.96 5.89
CA GLU A 167 -1.28 -3.75 4.85
C GLU A 167 -2.65 -4.20 5.37
N MET A 168 -3.58 -3.27 5.42
CA MET A 168 -4.95 -3.48 5.88
C MET A 168 -5.95 -3.53 4.73
N CYS A 169 -5.61 -2.92 3.60
CA CYS A 169 -6.47 -2.81 2.43
C CYS A 169 -5.62 -2.53 1.19
N ASN A 170 -6.04 -3.08 0.07
CA ASN A 170 -5.47 -2.86 -1.25
C ASN A 170 -6.62 -2.59 -2.22
N ALA A 171 -6.56 -1.50 -2.96
CA ALA A 171 -7.60 -1.17 -3.93
C ALA A 171 -7.04 -0.40 -5.13
N TYR A 172 -7.72 -0.49 -6.25
CA TYR A 172 -7.28 0.08 -7.52
C TYR A 172 -8.45 0.35 -8.47
N SER A 173 -8.21 1.19 -9.46
CA SER A 173 -9.11 1.34 -10.60
C SER A 173 -8.91 0.17 -11.57
N GLU A 174 -10.00 -0.45 -11.98
CA GLU A 174 -9.97 -1.58 -12.91
C GLU A 174 -9.39 -1.18 -14.27
N LEU A 175 -8.66 -2.11 -14.87
CA LEU A 175 -8.13 -1.98 -16.24
C LEU A 175 -9.27 -2.06 -17.24
N ASN A 176 -9.47 -1.01 -18.02
CA ASN A 176 -10.46 -0.94 -19.12
C ASN A 176 -9.79 -1.23 -20.46
#